data_f96a5d8131dcf511a43e3bc6e131a9c9
#
_entry.id   f96a5d8131dcf511a43e3bc6e131a9c9
#
_cell.length_a   1.000
_cell.length_b   1.000
_cell.length_c   1.000
_cell.angle_alpha   90.00
_cell.angle_beta   90.00
_cell.angle_gamma   90.00
#
_symmetry.space_group_name_H-M   'P 1'
#
loop_
_entity.id
_entity.type
_entity.pdbx_description
1 polymer ?
#
loop_
_entity_poly.entity_id
_entity_poly.type
_entity_poly.pdbx_seq_one_letter_code
_entity_poly.pdbx_strand_id
1 'polypeptide(L)'
;MFFYLALFLPIGYNRGSGGMIVGKIVLYLAMSVDGYIADEQGGVSWLEGDGSKPDTSGSYPAFYETVEAIVMGWTTYHQIVTALSPDIWPYEGRPCYVVTHRQRENRENVCFWNGELTALADQLKTESKGNVWICGGASVARQLLKENRIDKLWLSVIPTVLGK
;
A
#
# COMPACT_ATOMS: atom_id res chain seq x y z
N MET A 1 -18.37 10.12 17.80
CA MET A 1 -18.57 8.69 17.46
C MET A 1 -18.54 8.62 15.93
N PHE A 2 -17.34 8.52 15.36
CA PHE A 2 -17.15 8.47 13.91
C PHE A 2 -17.06 7.03 13.48
N PHE A 3 -18.03 6.61 12.66
CA PHE A 3 -18.05 5.29 12.03
C PHE A 3 -17.04 5.29 10.88
N TYR A 4 -15.97 4.49 11.00
CA TYR A 4 -15.17 4.11 9.85
C TYR A 4 -16.03 3.20 8.95
N LEU A 5 -16.54 3.75 7.87
CA LEU A 5 -17.23 2.97 6.87
C LEU A 5 -16.19 2.29 5.98
N ALA A 6 -15.71 1.12 6.38
CA ALA A 6 -14.96 0.26 5.49
C ALA A 6 -15.92 -0.34 4.46
N LEU A 7 -15.98 0.25 3.28
CA LEU A 7 -16.72 -0.33 2.16
C LEU A 7 -15.98 -1.58 1.67
N PHE A 8 -16.46 -2.73 2.10
CA PHE A 8 -16.10 -4.02 1.52
C PHE A 8 -16.77 -4.14 0.14
N LEU A 9 -16.01 -3.95 -0.92
CA LEU A 9 -16.40 -4.43 -2.24
C LEU A 9 -15.58 -5.69 -2.53
N PRO A 10 -16.16 -6.89 -2.38
CA PRO A 10 -15.49 -8.11 -2.80
C PRO A 10 -15.61 -8.23 -4.33
N ILE A 11 -14.57 -7.82 -5.04
CA ILE A 11 -14.39 -8.29 -6.41
C ILE A 11 -13.70 -9.66 -6.28
N GLY A 12 -14.48 -10.66 -5.91
CA GLY A 12 -14.03 -12.03 -5.78
C GLY A 12 -14.57 -12.89 -6.92
N TYR A 13 -13.78 -13.14 -7.92
CA TYR A 13 -14.03 -14.26 -8.83
C TYR A 13 -13.22 -15.47 -8.31
N ASN A 14 -13.91 -16.36 -7.60
CA ASN A 14 -13.32 -17.59 -7.10
C ASN A 14 -13.43 -18.67 -8.18
N ARG A 15 -12.32 -19.06 -8.81
CA ARG A 15 -12.22 -20.36 -9.48
C ARG A 15 -11.47 -21.30 -8.55
N GLY A 16 -12.22 -22.19 -7.91
CA GLY A 16 -11.65 -23.35 -7.24
C GLY A 16 -11.03 -24.31 -8.24
N SER A 17 -9.78 -24.66 -8.03
CA SER A 17 -9.14 -25.90 -8.43
C SER A 17 -7.88 -26.03 -7.60
N GLY A 18 -7.55 -27.22 -7.12
CA GLY A 18 -6.41 -27.52 -6.25
C GLY A 18 -5.09 -27.00 -6.84
N GLY A 19 -4.81 -25.73 -6.60
CA GLY A 19 -3.68 -24.99 -7.14
C GLY A 19 -2.76 -24.56 -6.02
N MET A 20 -1.47 -24.39 -6.34
CA MET A 20 -0.48 -23.76 -5.47
C MET A 20 -1.07 -22.53 -4.82
N ILE A 21 -0.86 -22.38 -3.52
CA ILE A 21 -1.19 -21.15 -2.81
C ILE A 21 -0.27 -20.07 -3.38
N VAL A 22 -0.83 -19.17 -4.17
CA VAL A 22 -0.13 -17.98 -4.68
C VAL A 22 -0.57 -16.76 -3.88
N GLY A 23 0.32 -15.81 -3.71
CA GLY A 23 0.07 -14.56 -3.01
C GLY A 23 -1.03 -13.72 -3.68
N LYS A 24 -1.50 -12.72 -2.97
CA LYS A 24 -2.47 -11.74 -3.49
C LYS A 24 -1.86 -10.36 -3.51
N ILE A 25 -2.00 -9.65 -4.61
CA ILE A 25 -1.64 -8.24 -4.70
C ILE A 25 -2.78 -7.41 -4.12
N VAL A 26 -2.51 -6.76 -3.00
CA VAL A 26 -3.51 -5.99 -2.24
C VAL A 26 -3.14 -4.52 -2.24
N LEU A 27 -4.00 -3.68 -2.79
CA LEU A 27 -3.90 -2.24 -2.63
C LEU A 27 -4.60 -1.86 -1.31
N TYR A 28 -3.81 -1.55 -0.29
CA TYR A 28 -4.30 -1.11 1.02
C TYR A 28 -3.84 0.33 1.25
N LEU A 29 -4.78 1.27 1.26
CA LEU A 29 -4.50 2.69 1.48
C LEU A 29 -5.70 3.43 2.10
N ALA A 30 -5.43 4.63 2.61
CA ALA A 30 -6.45 5.58 2.99
C ALA A 30 -6.61 6.65 1.91
N MET A 31 -7.84 7.13 1.73
CA MET A 31 -8.15 8.21 0.82
C MET A 31 -9.21 9.15 1.40
N SER A 32 -9.25 10.38 0.96
CA SER A 32 -10.31 11.33 1.25
C SER A 32 -11.63 10.95 0.55
N VAL A 33 -12.73 11.57 0.94
CA VAL A 33 -14.05 11.36 0.30
C VAL A 33 -14.02 11.68 -1.19
N ASP A 34 -13.23 12.67 -1.59
CA ASP A 34 -13.05 13.10 -2.99
C ASP A 34 -11.89 12.34 -3.71
N GLY A 35 -11.37 11.27 -3.10
CA GLY A 35 -10.50 10.29 -3.78
C GLY A 35 -9.01 10.61 -3.81
N TYR A 36 -8.54 11.56 -2.99
CA TYR A 36 -7.11 11.89 -2.89
C TYR A 36 -6.42 11.08 -1.79
N ILE A 37 -5.15 10.73 -2.03
CA ILE A 37 -4.30 10.02 -1.06
C ILE A 37 -3.25 10.94 -0.42
N ALA A 38 -3.17 12.18 -0.87
CA ALA A 38 -2.31 13.24 -0.34
C ALA A 38 -2.93 14.59 -0.71
N ASP A 39 -2.59 15.64 0.03
CA ASP A 39 -2.92 17.03 -0.31
C ASP A 39 -2.09 17.52 -1.52
N GLU A 40 -2.29 18.78 -1.94
CA GLU A 40 -1.57 19.38 -3.07
C GLU A 40 -0.05 19.43 -2.88
N GLN A 41 0.42 19.51 -1.65
CA GLN A 41 1.84 19.52 -1.30
C GLN A 41 2.41 18.11 -1.10
N GLY A 42 1.57 17.07 -1.24
CA GLY A 42 1.93 15.67 -0.98
C GLY A 42 1.86 15.28 0.50
N GLY A 43 1.31 16.14 1.34
CA GLY A 43 1.15 15.90 2.78
C GLY A 43 0.06 14.89 3.09
N VAL A 44 0.21 14.23 4.24
CA VAL A 44 -0.72 13.20 4.73
C VAL A 44 -1.21 13.46 6.16
N SER A 45 -0.96 14.66 6.71
CA SER A 45 -1.36 15.03 8.07
C SER A 45 -2.87 14.96 8.31
N TRP A 46 -3.67 15.09 7.27
CA TRP A 46 -5.12 14.91 7.31
C TRP A 46 -5.57 13.49 7.76
N LEU A 47 -4.67 12.51 7.73
CA LEU A 47 -4.92 11.16 8.24
C LEU A 47 -4.96 11.09 9.78
N GLU A 48 -4.38 12.06 10.46
CA GLU A 48 -4.32 12.12 11.94
C GLU A 48 -5.69 12.42 12.56
N GLY A 49 -6.65 12.89 11.75
CA GLY A 49 -7.99 13.27 12.21
C GLY A 49 -7.97 14.54 13.07
N ASP A 50 -8.89 14.61 14.02
CA ASP A 50 -9.11 15.78 14.90
C ASP A 50 -8.31 15.74 16.21
N GLY A 51 -7.33 14.84 16.32
CA GLY A 51 -6.53 14.65 17.53
C GLY A 51 -7.23 13.84 18.63
N SER A 52 -8.42 13.32 18.40
CA SER A 52 -9.02 12.29 19.26
C SER A 52 -8.15 11.03 19.28
N LYS A 53 -8.18 10.30 20.40
CA LYS A 53 -7.35 9.09 20.55
C LYS A 53 -7.56 8.16 19.37
N PRO A 54 -6.48 7.71 18.71
CA PRO A 54 -6.61 6.79 17.60
C PRO A 54 -7.35 5.54 18.07
N ASP A 55 -8.36 5.12 17.31
CA ASP A 55 -8.95 3.80 17.50
C ASP A 55 -7.90 2.75 17.12
N THR A 56 -7.28 2.16 18.13
CA THR A 56 -6.27 1.12 17.95
C THR A 56 -6.85 -0.20 17.44
N SER A 57 -8.17 -0.30 17.30
CA SER A 57 -8.88 -1.46 16.75
C SER A 57 -8.98 -1.48 15.22
N GLY A 58 -8.30 -0.55 14.54
CA GLY A 58 -8.28 -0.48 13.08
C GLY A 58 -7.83 -1.77 12.39
N SER A 59 -8.16 -1.91 11.13
CA SER A 59 -7.87 -3.11 10.33
C SER A 59 -6.38 -3.31 10.00
N TYR A 60 -5.54 -2.28 10.22
CA TYR A 60 -4.14 -2.29 9.83
C TYR A 60 -3.29 -3.39 10.52
N PRO A 61 -3.35 -3.59 11.85
CA PRO A 61 -2.54 -4.62 12.49
C PRO A 61 -2.84 -6.01 11.95
N ALA A 62 -4.12 -6.37 11.86
CA ALA A 62 -4.54 -7.67 11.33
C ALA A 62 -4.19 -7.83 9.83
N PHE A 63 -4.26 -6.76 9.05
CA PHE A 63 -3.80 -6.78 7.66
C PHE A 63 -2.29 -6.97 7.59
N TYR A 64 -1.51 -6.22 8.37
CA TYR A 64 -0.04 -6.23 8.33
C TYR A 64 0.54 -7.61 8.67
N GLU A 65 -0.10 -8.37 9.57
CA GLU A 65 0.28 -9.75 9.88
C GLU A 65 0.26 -10.67 8.66
N THR A 66 -0.59 -10.39 7.69
CA THR A 66 -0.74 -11.18 6.46
C THR A 66 0.22 -10.76 5.34
N VAL A 67 0.96 -9.65 5.52
CA VAL A 67 1.84 -9.08 4.51
C VAL A 67 3.17 -9.82 4.48
N GLU A 68 3.59 -10.26 3.30
CA GLU A 68 4.90 -10.89 3.07
C GLU A 68 5.87 -9.99 2.31
N ALA A 69 5.36 -9.06 1.51
CA ALA A 69 6.19 -8.08 0.80
C ALA A 69 5.43 -6.77 0.65
N ILE A 70 6.17 -5.66 0.53
CA ILE A 70 5.62 -4.31 0.38
C ILE A 70 6.18 -3.70 -0.91
N VAL A 71 5.32 -3.08 -1.71
CA VAL A 71 5.70 -2.33 -2.91
C VAL A 71 5.25 -0.89 -2.76
N MET A 72 6.17 0.04 -2.99
CA MET A 72 5.88 1.48 -2.95
C MET A 72 6.68 2.25 -4.01
N GLY A 73 6.21 3.42 -4.38
CA GLY A 73 6.95 4.32 -5.25
C GLY A 73 8.02 5.10 -4.50
N TRP A 74 9.00 5.64 -5.25
CA TRP A 74 10.08 6.46 -4.68
C TRP A 74 9.57 7.62 -3.81
N THR A 75 8.54 8.34 -4.24
CA THR A 75 8.00 9.48 -3.49
C THR A 75 7.51 9.05 -2.11
N THR A 76 6.76 7.95 -2.03
CA THR A 76 6.28 7.39 -0.75
C THR A 76 7.45 6.98 0.15
N TYR A 77 8.41 6.23 -0.39
CA TYR A 77 9.61 5.84 0.35
C TYR A 77 10.37 7.07 0.88
N HIS A 78 10.62 8.06 -0.01
CA HIS A 78 11.35 9.27 0.36
C HIS A 78 10.64 10.03 1.49
N GLN A 79 9.33 10.19 1.40
CA GLN A 79 8.53 10.84 2.44
C GLN A 79 8.61 10.11 3.77
N ILE A 80 8.58 8.77 3.76
CA ILE A 80 8.73 7.97 4.98
C ILE A 80 10.06 8.26 5.65
N VAL A 81 11.18 8.13 4.92
CA VAL A 81 12.52 8.24 5.50
C VAL A 81 12.99 9.68 5.77
N THR A 82 12.27 10.70 5.29
CA THR A 82 12.68 12.10 5.50
C THR A 82 11.71 12.89 6.37
N ALA A 83 10.46 12.46 6.50
CA ALA A 83 9.44 13.24 7.18
C ALA A 83 8.58 12.42 8.17
N LEU A 84 8.07 11.26 7.75
CA LEU A 84 7.10 10.52 8.57
C LEU A 84 7.77 9.65 9.64
N SER A 85 8.90 9.05 9.33
CA SER A 85 9.63 8.17 10.25
C SER A 85 11.14 8.21 9.93
N PRO A 86 11.81 9.36 10.16
CA PRO A 86 13.20 9.54 9.77
C PRO A 86 14.18 8.66 10.57
N ASP A 87 13.86 8.35 11.81
CA ASP A 87 14.75 7.66 12.72
C ASP A 87 14.55 6.14 12.75
N ILE A 88 13.35 5.67 12.39
CA ILE A 88 12.98 4.25 12.51
C ILE A 88 12.30 3.79 11.21
N TRP A 89 12.78 2.68 10.62
CA TRP A 89 12.10 2.07 9.49
C TRP A 89 10.82 1.36 9.95
N PRO A 90 9.62 1.78 9.49
CA PRO A 90 8.35 1.27 10.04
C PRO A 90 7.98 -0.14 9.56
N TYR A 91 8.70 -0.68 8.57
CA TYR A 91 8.40 -1.98 7.94
C TYR A 91 9.51 -3.00 8.19
N GLU A 92 10.08 -2.99 9.38
CA GLU A 92 11.12 -3.93 9.78
C GLU A 92 10.63 -5.39 9.64
N GLY A 93 11.51 -6.27 9.18
CA GLY A 93 11.20 -7.69 8.98
C GLY A 93 10.33 -7.99 7.75
N ARG A 94 9.99 -6.99 6.92
CA ARG A 94 9.28 -7.19 5.65
C ARG A 94 10.12 -6.68 4.48
N PRO A 95 10.34 -7.47 3.42
CA PRO A 95 11.00 -6.99 2.21
C PRO A 95 10.18 -5.89 1.55
N CYS A 96 10.81 -4.75 1.30
CA CYS A 96 10.21 -3.59 0.68
C CYS A 96 10.84 -3.34 -0.69
N TYR A 97 10.02 -3.25 -1.72
CA TYR A 97 10.42 -2.94 -3.08
C TYR A 97 10.03 -1.51 -3.41
N VAL A 98 11.04 -0.68 -3.63
CA VAL A 98 10.85 0.74 -3.95
C VAL A 98 11.00 0.94 -5.45
N VAL A 99 9.89 1.18 -6.13
CA VAL A 99 9.86 1.41 -7.57
C VAL A 99 10.42 2.80 -7.89
N THR A 100 11.45 2.83 -8.73
CA THR A 100 12.19 4.05 -9.08
C THR A 100 12.75 3.94 -10.49
N HIS A 101 12.92 5.08 -11.19
CA HIS A 101 13.58 5.14 -12.49
C HIS A 101 15.11 5.26 -12.41
N ARG A 102 15.64 5.36 -11.18
CA ARG A 102 17.10 5.52 -10.96
C ARG A 102 17.67 4.26 -10.37
N GLN A 103 18.85 3.85 -10.83
CA GLN A 103 19.63 2.85 -10.14
C GLN A 103 20.04 3.35 -8.76
N ARG A 104 19.84 2.51 -7.74
CA ARG A 104 20.20 2.77 -6.35
C ARG A 104 20.71 1.48 -5.72
N GLU A 105 21.62 1.62 -4.77
CA GLU A 105 22.08 0.49 -3.96
C GLU A 105 20.99 0.05 -2.99
N ASN A 106 20.76 -1.25 -2.93
CA ASN A 106 19.81 -1.83 -2.00
C ASN A 106 20.29 -1.60 -0.56
N ARG A 107 19.34 -1.54 0.37
CA ARG A 107 19.58 -1.48 1.82
C ARG A 107 18.98 -2.71 2.46
N GLU A 108 19.26 -2.90 3.73
CA GLU A 108 18.63 -3.97 4.50
C GLU A 108 17.11 -3.87 4.40
N ASN A 109 16.47 -4.96 3.98
CA ASN A 109 15.03 -5.07 3.73
C ASN A 109 14.44 -4.09 2.69
N VAL A 110 15.25 -3.28 1.97
CA VAL A 110 14.79 -2.36 0.94
C VAL A 110 15.52 -2.62 -0.39
N CYS A 111 14.76 -3.09 -1.36
CA CYS A 111 15.22 -3.31 -2.73
C CYS A 111 14.71 -2.18 -3.64
N PHE A 112 15.63 -1.49 -4.31
CA PHE A 112 15.27 -0.46 -5.31
C PHE A 112 15.09 -1.12 -6.67
N TRP A 113 13.84 -1.08 -7.14
CA TRP A 113 13.45 -1.71 -8.40
C TRP A 113 13.31 -0.67 -9.52
N ASN A 114 14.09 -0.83 -10.57
CA ASN A 114 14.05 0.04 -11.76
C ASN A 114 13.53 -0.66 -13.03
N GLY A 115 13.05 -1.91 -12.90
CA GLY A 115 12.44 -2.68 -13.99
C GLY A 115 10.94 -2.42 -14.14
N GLU A 116 10.31 -3.25 -14.97
CA GLU A 116 8.86 -3.20 -15.18
C GLU A 116 8.10 -3.53 -13.90
N LEU A 117 7.13 -2.68 -13.54
CA LEU A 117 6.34 -2.84 -12.33
C LEU A 117 5.43 -4.08 -12.37
N THR A 118 4.89 -4.40 -13.54
CA THR A 118 4.06 -5.60 -13.72
C THR A 118 4.87 -6.89 -13.55
N ALA A 119 6.11 -6.91 -14.03
CA ALA A 119 7.01 -8.05 -13.82
C ALA A 119 7.32 -8.26 -12.33
N LEU A 120 7.57 -7.18 -11.59
CA LEU A 120 7.73 -7.24 -10.13
C LEU A 120 6.49 -7.80 -9.44
N ALA A 121 5.31 -7.29 -9.81
CA ALA A 121 4.06 -7.73 -9.20
C ALA A 121 3.79 -9.23 -9.47
N ASP A 122 4.00 -9.69 -10.70
CA ASP A 122 3.82 -11.09 -11.09
C ASP A 122 4.84 -12.01 -10.38
N GLN A 123 6.09 -11.57 -10.27
CA GLN A 123 7.13 -12.27 -9.51
C GLN A 123 6.73 -12.41 -8.03
N LEU A 124 6.45 -11.31 -7.36
CA LEU A 124 6.10 -11.31 -5.95
C LEU A 124 4.83 -12.11 -5.66
N LYS A 125 3.84 -12.05 -6.55
CA LYS A 125 2.62 -12.86 -6.43
C LYS A 125 2.92 -14.35 -6.48
N THR A 126 3.87 -14.77 -7.31
CA THR A 126 4.27 -16.17 -7.45
C THR A 126 5.09 -16.65 -6.27
N GLU A 127 5.99 -15.81 -5.75
CA GLU A 127 6.91 -16.14 -4.67
C GLU A 127 6.24 -16.08 -3.28
N SER A 128 5.20 -15.26 -3.11
CA SER A 128 4.48 -15.10 -1.85
C SER A 128 3.35 -16.11 -1.69
N LYS A 129 3.06 -16.45 -0.44
CA LYS A 129 1.87 -17.22 -0.04
C LYS A 129 0.81 -16.34 0.62
N GLY A 130 1.22 -15.23 1.20
CA GLY A 130 0.38 -14.21 1.82
C GLY A 130 0.14 -13.01 0.90
N ASN A 131 -0.09 -11.86 1.48
CA ASN A 131 -0.39 -10.64 0.75
C ASN A 131 0.89 -9.88 0.36
N VAL A 132 0.94 -9.41 -0.87
CA VAL A 132 1.86 -8.37 -1.34
C VAL A 132 1.14 -7.04 -1.24
N TRP A 133 1.58 -6.19 -0.34
CA TRP A 133 0.95 -4.90 -0.08
C TRP A 133 1.46 -3.82 -1.03
N ILE A 134 0.56 -3.28 -1.84
CA ILE A 134 0.83 -2.04 -2.56
C ILE A 134 0.51 -0.87 -1.62
N CYS A 135 1.56 -0.34 -1.03
CA CYS A 135 1.50 0.76 -0.05
C CYS A 135 1.20 2.12 -0.71
N GLY A 136 1.52 2.26 -2.00
CA GLY A 136 1.31 3.49 -2.75
C GLY A 136 2.60 3.92 -3.48
N GLY A 137 2.78 5.15 -4.05
CA GLY A 137 1.76 6.17 -4.21
C GLY A 137 0.86 5.96 -5.43
N ALA A 138 0.11 7.01 -5.77
CA ALA A 138 -0.91 6.99 -6.81
C ALA A 138 -0.43 6.45 -8.16
N SER A 139 0.81 6.77 -8.57
CA SER A 139 1.36 6.31 -9.84
C SER A 139 1.51 4.78 -9.88
N VAL A 140 2.03 4.17 -8.80
CA VAL A 140 2.18 2.72 -8.68
C VAL A 140 0.82 2.05 -8.67
N ALA A 141 -0.11 2.54 -7.85
CA ALA A 141 -1.47 2.03 -7.77
C ALA A 141 -2.17 2.09 -9.13
N ARG A 142 -2.12 3.24 -9.80
CA ARG A 142 -2.75 3.45 -11.12
C ARG A 142 -2.20 2.51 -12.19
N GLN A 143 -0.89 2.30 -12.24
CA GLN A 143 -0.28 1.39 -13.22
C GLN A 143 -0.76 -0.04 -13.01
N LEU A 144 -0.73 -0.55 -11.76
CA LEU A 144 -1.15 -1.91 -11.46
C LEU A 144 -2.67 -2.12 -11.66
N LEU A 145 -3.48 -1.10 -11.36
CA LEU A 145 -4.92 -1.14 -11.63
C LEU A 145 -5.20 -1.20 -13.13
N LYS A 146 -4.52 -0.38 -13.93
CA LYS A 146 -4.68 -0.35 -15.40
C LYS A 146 -4.33 -1.70 -16.02
N GLU A 147 -3.31 -2.37 -15.50
CA GLU A 147 -2.84 -3.66 -15.99
C GLU A 147 -3.54 -4.87 -15.31
N ASN A 148 -4.63 -4.63 -14.55
CA ASN A 148 -5.39 -5.65 -13.83
C ASN A 148 -4.51 -6.56 -12.93
N ARG A 149 -3.53 -5.96 -12.25
CA ARG A 149 -2.61 -6.68 -11.35
C ARG A 149 -3.00 -6.60 -9.87
N ILE A 150 -4.07 -5.89 -9.53
CA ILE A 150 -4.59 -5.81 -8.16
C ILE A 150 -5.67 -6.88 -7.96
N ASP A 151 -5.46 -7.79 -7.01
CA ASP A 151 -6.40 -8.84 -6.66
C ASP A 151 -7.45 -8.35 -5.64
N LYS A 152 -7.08 -7.38 -4.78
CA LYS A 152 -7.95 -6.88 -3.72
C LYS A 152 -7.71 -5.39 -3.46
N LEU A 153 -8.79 -4.65 -3.32
CA LEU A 153 -8.79 -3.27 -2.84
C LEU A 153 -9.23 -3.27 -1.37
N TRP A 154 -8.45 -2.58 -0.54
CA TRP A 154 -8.79 -2.33 0.85
C TRP A 154 -8.61 -0.84 1.12
N LEU A 155 -9.70 -0.10 1.02
CA LEU A 155 -9.69 1.36 1.07
C LEU A 155 -10.33 1.85 2.35
N SER A 156 -9.61 2.68 3.10
CA SER A 156 -10.15 3.44 4.22
C SER A 156 -10.54 4.82 3.71
N VAL A 157 -11.83 5.13 3.67
CA VAL A 157 -12.31 6.45 3.27
C VAL A 157 -12.37 7.33 4.51
N ILE A 158 -11.50 8.34 4.55
CA ILE A 158 -11.44 9.31 5.64
C ILE A 158 -12.46 10.42 5.36
N PRO A 159 -13.30 10.82 6.33
CA PRO A 159 -14.35 11.81 6.14
C PRO A 159 -13.80 13.24 6.06
N THR A 160 -12.93 13.46 5.09
CA THR A 160 -12.34 14.76 4.77
C THR A 160 -12.39 15.00 3.26
N VAL A 161 -12.43 16.26 2.86
CA VAL A 161 -12.35 16.69 1.46
C VAL A 161 -11.07 17.51 1.32
N LEU A 162 -10.18 17.07 0.44
CA LEU A 162 -8.91 17.76 0.22
C LEU A 162 -9.02 18.83 -0.86
N GLY A 163 -9.92 18.63 -1.81
CA GLY A 163 -10.16 19.56 -2.89
C GLY A 163 -9.00 19.66 -3.89
N LYS A 164 -9.18 20.52 -4.86
CA LYS A 164 -8.16 21.08 -5.73
C LYS A 164 -8.25 22.58 -5.72
#